data_4db7ea69f274453dd7b555119cddb4cd
#
_entry.id   4db7ea69f274453dd7b555119cddb4cd
#
_cell.length_a   1.000
_cell.length_b   1.000
_cell.length_c   1.000
_cell.angle_alpha   90.00
_cell.angle_beta   90.00
_cell.angle_gamma   90.00
#
_symmetry.space_group_name_H-M   'P 1'
#
loop_
_entity.id
_entity.type
_entity.pdbx_description
1 polymer ?
#
loop_
_entity_poly.entity_id
_entity_poly.type
_entity_poly.pdbx_seq_one_letter_code
_entity_poly.pdbx_strand_id
1 'polypeptide(L)'
;MRALCCFIWLILCASALHAQERRASHCIALAQGTPGLAYLHKASWQDPVARDSVLIRYIAHASFLLRTEGGLNVVTDFTGFTGAAPLIPDVVTMNHAHETHWTAHPDPAIPHVLEGWGPFGAGIDHHLDLGEMLIRNVSTDIRNMFGGVEQRGNSIFVFEAAGLCIGHLGHLHHVPTPEQYAALGRLDVVMAAVDGGITLPLDQMLEVLGRLRSSVIIPMHWFSDYSLDRFLARIGPEFDVVDDGSSTLTVSLRSLPSRPTIHVLRPKHLLEEE
;
A
#
# COMPACT_ATOMS: atom_id res chain seq x y z
N MET A 1 33.95 71.59 7.23
CA MET A 1 34.19 70.14 7.38
C MET A 1 32.82 69.48 7.42
N ARG A 2 32.43 68.84 6.34
CA ARG A 2 31.09 68.20 6.18
C ARG A 2 31.29 66.68 6.40
N ALA A 3 30.72 66.13 7.48
CA ALA A 3 30.68 64.69 7.70
C ALA A 3 29.55 64.05 6.88
N LEU A 4 29.91 63.12 6.00
CA LEU A 4 29.01 62.35 5.16
C LEU A 4 28.63 61.08 5.93
N CYS A 5 27.41 61.00 6.47
CA CYS A 5 26.87 59.77 7.04
C CYS A 5 26.36 58.85 5.96
N CYS A 6 27.07 57.76 5.66
CA CYS A 6 26.60 56.65 4.84
C CYS A 6 25.64 55.78 5.66
N PHE A 7 24.34 55.86 5.35
CA PHE A 7 23.36 54.88 5.85
C PHE A 7 23.39 53.65 4.94
N ILE A 8 23.93 52.56 5.47
CA ILE A 8 23.89 51.26 4.86
C ILE A 8 22.54 50.63 5.24
N TRP A 9 21.63 50.57 4.28
CA TRP A 9 20.40 49.78 4.37
C TRP A 9 20.75 48.32 4.20
N LEU A 10 20.75 47.56 5.28
CA LEU A 10 20.76 46.10 5.26
C LEU A 10 19.35 45.64 4.95
N ILE A 11 19.10 45.28 3.70
CA ILE A 11 17.87 44.54 3.28
C ILE A 11 18.05 43.10 3.76
N LEU A 12 17.45 42.77 4.90
CA LEU A 12 17.23 41.37 5.28
C LEU A 12 16.17 40.78 4.36
N CYS A 13 16.60 40.08 3.33
CA CYS A 13 15.73 39.12 2.63
C CYS A 13 15.45 37.96 3.59
N ALA A 14 14.37 38.05 4.35
CA ALA A 14 13.78 36.92 5.03
C ALA A 14 13.21 35.99 3.92
N SER A 15 13.98 35.00 3.53
CA SER A 15 13.47 33.85 2.78
C SER A 15 12.43 33.17 3.67
N ALA A 16 11.14 33.43 3.42
CA ALA A 16 10.07 32.65 4.02
C ALA A 16 10.25 31.21 3.51
N LEU A 17 10.87 30.37 4.32
CA LEU A 17 10.77 28.93 4.17
C LEU A 17 9.30 28.59 4.32
N HIS A 18 8.59 28.49 3.19
CA HIS A 18 7.30 27.85 3.16
C HIS A 18 7.60 26.38 3.48
N ALA A 19 7.47 26.01 4.74
CA ALA A 19 7.30 24.61 5.11
C ALA A 19 6.03 24.19 4.35
N GLN A 20 6.22 23.36 3.33
CA GLN A 20 5.11 22.80 2.59
C GLN A 20 4.28 22.04 3.62
N GLU A 21 3.08 22.56 3.94
CA GLU A 21 2.19 21.89 4.88
C GLU A 21 1.93 20.50 4.35
N ARG A 22 2.35 19.48 5.11
CA ARG A 22 2.09 18.09 4.77
C ARG A 22 0.59 17.92 4.65
N ARG A 23 0.10 17.45 3.51
CA ARG A 23 -1.30 17.09 3.33
C ARG A 23 -1.71 16.09 4.42
N ALA A 24 -2.73 16.45 5.21
CA ALA A 24 -3.23 15.58 6.25
C ALA A 24 -3.80 14.28 5.66
N SER A 25 -3.51 13.13 6.28
CA SER A 25 -4.09 11.86 5.92
C SER A 25 -5.61 11.87 6.17
N HIS A 26 -6.41 11.62 5.15
CA HIS A 26 -7.86 11.48 5.31
C HIS A 26 -8.25 10.10 5.89
N CYS A 27 -7.35 9.16 5.90
CA CYS A 27 -7.55 7.85 6.49
C CYS A 27 -7.48 7.86 8.02
N ILE A 28 -6.74 8.81 8.61
CA ILE A 28 -6.62 9.01 10.06
C ILE A 28 -7.70 9.96 10.56
N ALA A 29 -8.11 10.95 9.77
CA ALA A 29 -9.21 11.83 10.09
C ALA A 29 -10.54 11.09 9.93
N LEU A 30 -11.38 11.08 10.97
CA LEU A 30 -12.70 10.45 10.96
C LEU A 30 -13.59 11.06 9.88
N ALA A 31 -13.71 10.38 8.74
CA ALA A 31 -14.66 10.72 7.70
C ALA A 31 -15.77 9.67 7.66
N GLN A 32 -17.03 10.11 7.85
CA GLN A 32 -18.21 9.28 7.64
C GLN A 32 -18.52 9.24 6.14
N GLY A 33 -18.38 8.07 5.51
CA GLY A 33 -18.77 7.83 4.13
C GLY A 33 -20.03 6.97 4.04
N THR A 34 -20.96 7.34 3.17
CA THR A 34 -22.18 6.57 2.89
C THR A 34 -21.89 5.55 1.78
N PRO A 35 -22.23 4.25 1.96
CA PRO A 35 -22.00 3.24 0.93
C PRO A 35 -22.96 3.39 -0.25
N GLY A 36 -22.47 3.19 -1.46
CA GLY A 36 -23.26 3.13 -2.69
C GLY A 36 -22.87 1.93 -3.54
N LEU A 37 -23.86 1.27 -4.14
CA LEU A 37 -23.71 0.11 -5.03
C LEU A 37 -22.99 0.51 -6.34
N ALA A 38 -21.98 -0.27 -6.75
CA ALA A 38 -21.41 -0.20 -8.09
C ALA A 38 -21.02 -1.59 -8.62
N TYR A 39 -21.12 -1.74 -9.92
CA TYR A 39 -20.83 -2.98 -10.65
C TYR A 39 -19.32 -3.12 -10.88
N LEU A 40 -18.79 -4.33 -10.63
CA LEU A 40 -17.43 -4.70 -10.96
C LEU A 40 -17.35 -5.14 -12.42
N HIS A 41 -16.51 -4.49 -13.22
CA HIS A 41 -16.19 -4.92 -14.57
C HIS A 41 -14.81 -5.59 -14.59
N LYS A 42 -14.67 -6.66 -15.40
CA LYS A 42 -13.35 -7.19 -15.75
C LYS A 42 -12.63 -6.15 -16.60
N ALA A 43 -11.58 -5.55 -16.03
CA ALA A 43 -10.76 -4.55 -16.71
C ALA A 43 -9.38 -5.12 -17.04
N SER A 44 -8.83 -4.76 -18.21
CA SER A 44 -7.41 -4.90 -18.48
C SER A 44 -6.62 -3.89 -17.64
N TRP A 45 -5.37 -4.22 -17.29
CA TRP A 45 -4.51 -3.26 -16.57
C TRP A 45 -4.17 -2.02 -17.42
N GLN A 46 -4.34 -2.09 -18.74
CA GLN A 46 -4.12 -0.99 -19.69
C GLN A 46 -5.37 -0.12 -19.89
N ASP A 47 -6.54 -0.61 -19.48
CA ASP A 47 -7.79 0.14 -19.65
C ASP A 47 -7.76 1.46 -18.85
N PRO A 48 -8.41 2.52 -19.33
CA PRO A 48 -8.59 3.74 -18.56
C PRO A 48 -9.29 3.42 -17.23
N VAL A 49 -8.71 3.90 -16.12
CA VAL A 49 -9.31 3.75 -14.80
C VAL A 49 -10.53 4.66 -14.71
N ALA A 50 -11.64 4.12 -14.23
CA ALA A 50 -12.88 4.89 -14.08
C ALA A 50 -12.68 6.03 -13.07
N ARG A 51 -13.48 7.10 -13.25
CA ARG A 51 -13.45 8.26 -12.36
C ARG A 51 -13.63 7.87 -10.88
N ASP A 52 -12.90 8.55 -10.01
CA ASP A 52 -12.94 8.35 -8.56
C ASP A 52 -12.67 6.89 -8.15
N SER A 53 -11.83 6.19 -8.92
CA SER A 53 -11.51 4.77 -8.71
C SER A 53 -10.00 4.53 -8.70
N VAL A 54 -9.62 3.38 -8.13
CA VAL A 54 -8.27 2.82 -8.22
C VAL A 54 -8.37 1.42 -8.81
N LEU A 55 -7.56 1.13 -9.82
CA LEU A 55 -7.38 -0.21 -10.33
C LEU A 55 -6.27 -0.89 -9.52
N ILE A 56 -6.54 -2.08 -9.04
CA ILE A 56 -5.61 -2.96 -8.32
C ILE A 56 -5.40 -4.20 -9.17
N ARG A 57 -4.14 -4.46 -9.57
CA ARG A 57 -3.76 -5.66 -10.33
C ARG A 57 -2.78 -6.49 -9.50
N TYR A 58 -3.11 -7.75 -9.27
CA TYR A 58 -2.21 -8.70 -8.62
C TYR A 58 -1.19 -9.21 -9.65
N ILE A 59 0.08 -8.85 -9.46
CA ILE A 59 1.17 -9.23 -10.38
C ILE A 59 1.73 -10.59 -9.99
N ALA A 60 2.24 -10.72 -8.78
CA ALA A 60 2.87 -11.94 -8.27
C ALA A 60 3.12 -11.82 -6.77
N HIS A 61 3.12 -12.93 -6.04
CA HIS A 61 3.53 -13.06 -4.63
C HIS A 61 2.91 -12.01 -3.70
N ALA A 62 3.56 -10.87 -3.49
CA ALA A 62 3.05 -9.71 -2.74
C ALA A 62 3.05 -8.43 -3.59
N SER A 63 3.38 -8.53 -4.89
CA SER A 63 3.46 -7.39 -5.78
C SER A 63 2.11 -7.09 -6.43
N PHE A 64 1.67 -5.85 -6.30
CA PHE A 64 0.47 -5.32 -6.96
C PHE A 64 0.79 -4.05 -7.72
N LEU A 65 0.10 -3.82 -8.84
CA LEU A 65 0.02 -2.53 -9.48
C LEU A 65 -1.23 -1.82 -8.97
N LEU A 66 -1.06 -0.62 -8.43
CA LEU A 66 -2.13 0.34 -8.14
C LEU A 66 -2.08 1.43 -9.20
N ARG A 67 -3.21 1.67 -9.86
CA ARG A 67 -3.31 2.69 -10.90
C ARG A 67 -4.45 3.64 -10.63
N THR A 68 -4.18 4.95 -10.71
CA THR A 68 -5.20 6.00 -10.52
C THR A 68 -5.85 6.40 -11.84
N GLU A 69 -6.94 7.16 -11.78
CA GLU A 69 -7.64 7.74 -12.93
C GLU A 69 -6.69 8.59 -13.79
N GLY A 70 -5.82 9.41 -13.17
CA GLY A 70 -4.86 10.24 -13.88
C GLY A 70 -3.64 9.51 -14.43
N GLY A 71 -3.53 8.22 -14.15
CA GLY A 71 -2.51 7.34 -14.75
C GLY A 71 -1.27 7.12 -13.88
N LEU A 72 -1.27 7.57 -12.61
CA LEU A 72 -0.19 7.26 -11.68
C LEU A 72 -0.12 5.74 -11.44
N ASN A 73 1.07 5.15 -11.61
CA ASN A 73 1.31 3.73 -11.45
C ASN A 73 2.24 3.48 -10.27
N VAL A 74 1.75 2.72 -9.30
CA VAL A 74 2.50 2.34 -8.09
C VAL A 74 2.61 0.83 -8.01
N VAL A 75 3.82 0.30 -7.83
CA VAL A 75 4.02 -1.15 -7.65
C VAL A 75 4.46 -1.42 -6.22
N THR A 76 3.75 -2.34 -5.55
CA THR A 76 4.07 -2.75 -4.18
C THR A 76 5.04 -3.94 -4.18
N ASP A 77 5.85 -4.04 -3.14
CA ASP A 77 6.84 -5.12 -2.92
C ASP A 77 7.58 -5.50 -4.22
N PHE A 78 8.19 -4.46 -4.80
CA PHE A 78 8.81 -4.51 -6.11
C PHE A 78 10.12 -5.32 -6.08
N THR A 79 10.18 -6.36 -6.90
CA THR A 79 11.33 -7.28 -6.99
C THR A 79 12.27 -6.99 -8.16
N GLY A 80 12.01 -5.91 -8.91
CA GLY A 80 12.72 -5.60 -10.16
C GLY A 80 12.03 -6.14 -11.41
N PHE A 81 10.95 -6.90 -11.27
CA PHE A 81 10.24 -7.50 -12.39
C PHE A 81 8.72 -7.46 -12.20
N THR A 82 8.01 -6.95 -13.19
CA THR A 82 6.53 -6.90 -13.21
C THR A 82 5.92 -7.72 -14.35
N GLY A 83 6.74 -8.14 -15.30
CA GLY A 83 6.30 -8.83 -16.52
C GLY A 83 7.02 -8.31 -17.77
N ALA A 84 6.54 -8.69 -18.93
CA ALA A 84 7.12 -8.30 -20.22
C ALA A 84 6.65 -6.91 -20.71
N ALA A 85 5.64 -6.33 -20.08
CA ALA A 85 5.17 -4.99 -20.43
C ALA A 85 6.24 -3.92 -20.12
N PRO A 86 6.45 -2.93 -21.01
CA PRO A 86 7.43 -1.87 -20.81
C PRO A 86 6.92 -0.80 -19.84
N LEU A 87 6.49 -1.21 -18.63
CA LEU A 87 6.01 -0.31 -17.59
C LEU A 87 7.16 0.14 -16.71
N ILE A 88 7.42 1.45 -16.65
CA ILE A 88 8.23 2.08 -15.61
C ILE A 88 7.25 2.67 -14.61
N PRO A 89 7.14 2.14 -13.36
CA PRO A 89 6.26 2.70 -12.36
C PRO A 89 6.71 4.09 -11.92
N ASP A 90 5.76 4.95 -11.54
CA ASP A 90 6.06 6.25 -10.93
C ASP A 90 6.60 6.08 -9.49
N VAL A 91 6.10 5.06 -8.80
CA VAL A 91 6.51 4.72 -7.44
C VAL A 91 6.63 3.21 -7.30
N VAL A 92 7.64 2.78 -6.57
CA VAL A 92 7.71 1.41 -6.05
C VAL A 92 7.87 1.44 -4.54
N THR A 93 7.19 0.51 -3.85
CA THR A 93 7.46 0.23 -2.44
C THR A 93 8.14 -1.13 -2.31
N MET A 94 8.97 -1.29 -1.30
CA MET A 94 9.70 -2.53 -1.04
C MET A 94 9.71 -2.83 0.46
N ASN A 95 9.66 -4.11 0.84
CA ASN A 95 9.87 -4.57 2.20
C ASN A 95 11.13 -5.42 2.30
N HIS A 96 11.80 -5.37 3.45
CA HIS A 96 13.14 -5.93 3.64
C HIS A 96 13.15 -7.43 4.00
N ALA A 97 12.03 -8.11 3.98
CA ALA A 97 11.94 -9.48 4.50
C ALA A 97 12.87 -10.47 3.80
N HIS A 98 12.82 -10.52 2.48
CA HIS A 98 13.65 -11.36 1.61
C HIS A 98 13.45 -10.93 0.14
N GLU A 99 14.22 -11.52 -0.78
CA GLU A 99 14.33 -11.13 -2.20
C GLU A 99 13.00 -11.08 -2.97
N THR A 100 11.95 -11.73 -2.49
CA THR A 100 10.63 -11.66 -3.15
C THR A 100 9.82 -10.42 -2.76
N HIS A 101 10.40 -9.50 -1.96
CA HIS A 101 9.77 -8.26 -1.52
C HIS A 101 10.57 -7.02 -1.86
N TRP A 102 11.77 -7.16 -2.46
CA TRP A 102 12.63 -6.05 -2.80
C TRP A 102 13.65 -6.40 -3.89
N THR A 103 14.33 -5.40 -4.39
CA THR A 103 15.51 -5.52 -5.25
C THR A 103 16.57 -4.50 -4.83
N ALA A 104 17.84 -4.92 -4.87
CA ALA A 104 18.96 -4.01 -4.62
C ALA A 104 19.23 -3.06 -5.81
N HIS A 105 18.63 -3.33 -6.96
CA HIS A 105 18.90 -2.63 -8.22
C HIS A 105 17.56 -2.24 -8.91
N PRO A 106 16.76 -1.34 -8.31
CA PRO A 106 15.61 -0.80 -9.00
C PRO A 106 16.06 -0.03 -10.25
N ASP A 107 15.24 -0.04 -11.30
CA ASP A 107 15.51 0.74 -12.49
C ASP A 107 15.68 2.23 -12.11
N PRO A 108 16.80 2.87 -12.48
CA PRO A 108 17.05 4.28 -12.17
C PRO A 108 16.06 5.25 -12.84
N ALA A 109 15.27 4.79 -13.79
CA ALA A 109 14.20 5.58 -14.39
C ALA A 109 12.94 5.66 -13.48
N ILE A 110 12.84 4.85 -12.42
CA ILE A 110 11.73 4.92 -11.45
C ILE A 110 11.91 6.17 -10.58
N PRO A 111 10.97 7.14 -10.62
CA PRO A 111 11.14 8.40 -9.92
C PRO A 111 11.18 8.27 -8.39
N HIS A 112 10.39 7.34 -7.82
CA HIS A 112 10.26 7.19 -6.39
C HIS A 112 10.41 5.74 -5.95
N VAL A 113 11.45 5.46 -5.18
CA VAL A 113 11.72 4.15 -4.57
C VAL A 113 11.56 4.31 -3.06
N LEU A 114 10.54 3.65 -2.48
CA LEU A 114 10.21 3.74 -1.06
C LEU A 114 10.57 2.44 -0.36
N GLU A 115 11.72 2.41 0.27
CA GLU A 115 12.14 1.29 1.12
C GLU A 115 11.34 1.27 2.42
N GLY A 116 10.77 0.14 2.78
CA GLY A 116 9.94 -0.03 4.00
C GLY A 116 10.76 -0.23 5.28
N TRP A 117 12.06 0.01 5.23
CA TRP A 117 13.00 -0.09 6.34
C TRP A 117 13.94 1.11 6.35
N GLY A 118 14.59 1.34 7.48
CA GLY A 118 15.66 2.33 7.65
C GLY A 118 16.90 1.69 8.23
N PRO A 119 17.85 2.47 8.72
CA PRO A 119 18.96 1.97 9.51
C PRO A 119 18.44 1.09 10.65
N PHE A 120 19.19 0.02 10.99
CA PHE A 120 18.76 -1.00 11.95
C PHE A 120 18.08 -0.39 13.19
N GLY A 121 16.84 -0.79 13.44
CA GLY A 121 16.02 -0.35 14.57
C GLY A 121 15.43 1.06 14.47
N ALA A 122 15.86 1.90 13.51
CA ALA A 122 15.34 3.26 13.38
C ALA A 122 13.99 3.32 12.67
N GLY A 123 13.71 2.36 11.76
CA GLY A 123 12.56 2.43 10.87
C GLY A 123 12.67 3.55 9.85
N ILE A 124 11.57 3.83 9.20
CA ILE A 124 11.43 4.87 8.17
C ILE A 124 10.07 5.57 8.33
N ASP A 125 9.98 6.82 7.89
CA ASP A 125 8.73 7.59 7.83
C ASP A 125 8.58 8.19 6.44
N HIS A 126 7.74 7.60 5.63
CA HIS A 126 7.38 8.07 4.30
C HIS A 126 6.09 8.90 4.35
N HIS A 127 6.10 10.00 3.64
CA HIS A 127 4.93 10.84 3.40
C HIS A 127 5.09 11.51 2.03
N LEU A 128 4.80 10.75 0.98
CA LEU A 128 4.93 11.19 -0.41
C LEU A 128 3.55 11.58 -0.94
N ASP A 129 3.35 12.87 -1.18
CA ASP A 129 2.13 13.41 -1.79
C ASP A 129 2.38 13.69 -3.27
N LEU A 130 1.67 12.98 -4.14
CA LEU A 130 1.71 13.11 -5.60
C LEU A 130 0.44 13.77 -6.17
N GLY A 131 -0.35 14.43 -5.31
CA GLY A 131 -1.62 15.03 -5.69
C GLY A 131 -2.76 14.01 -5.78
N GLU A 132 -2.69 13.07 -6.71
CA GLU A 132 -3.68 11.99 -6.86
C GLU A 132 -3.60 10.93 -5.78
N MET A 133 -2.40 10.69 -5.25
CA MET A 133 -2.15 9.70 -4.21
C MET A 133 -1.22 10.26 -3.15
N LEU A 134 -1.57 10.06 -1.89
CA LEU A 134 -0.67 10.20 -0.77
C LEU A 134 -0.20 8.79 -0.35
N ILE A 135 1.11 8.58 -0.29
CA ILE A 135 1.72 7.32 0.15
C ILE A 135 2.42 7.56 1.47
N ARG A 136 2.08 6.78 2.47
CA ARG A 136 2.72 6.79 3.79
C ARG A 136 2.93 5.36 4.29
N ASN A 137 3.69 5.20 5.36
CA ASN A 137 3.90 3.89 5.96
C ASN A 137 3.72 3.90 7.48
N VAL A 138 3.54 2.71 8.03
CA VAL A 138 3.63 2.42 9.46
C VAL A 138 4.62 1.27 9.64
N SER A 139 5.75 1.56 10.27
CA SER A 139 6.80 0.56 10.51
C SER A 139 6.35 -0.48 11.54
N THR A 140 6.66 -1.75 11.28
CA THR A 140 6.44 -2.89 12.19
C THR A 140 7.71 -3.72 12.31
N ASP A 141 7.81 -4.51 13.36
CA ASP A 141 8.93 -5.40 13.59
C ASP A 141 8.86 -6.63 12.69
N ILE A 142 10.00 -7.21 12.38
CA ILE A 142 10.13 -8.44 11.59
C ILE A 142 10.92 -9.49 12.36
N ARG A 143 10.61 -10.77 12.16
CA ARG A 143 11.45 -11.87 12.63
C ARG A 143 12.66 -11.99 11.71
N ASN A 144 13.86 -12.05 12.27
CA ASN A 144 15.04 -12.31 11.48
C ASN A 144 15.28 -13.82 11.32
N MET A 145 16.18 -14.21 10.40
CA MET A 145 16.51 -15.61 10.10
C MET A 145 17.09 -16.39 11.27
N PHE A 146 17.54 -15.71 12.34
CA PHE A 146 18.12 -16.33 13.54
C PHE A 146 17.09 -16.46 14.69
N GLY A 147 15.81 -16.19 14.44
CA GLY A 147 14.72 -16.24 15.41
C GLY A 147 14.65 -15.04 16.36
N GLY A 148 15.48 -14.01 16.13
CA GLY A 148 15.39 -12.73 16.82
C GLY A 148 14.37 -11.78 16.17
N VAL A 149 14.23 -10.59 16.77
CA VAL A 149 13.39 -9.52 16.24
C VAL A 149 14.30 -8.44 15.64
N GLU A 150 14.04 -8.07 14.40
CA GLU A 150 14.53 -6.85 13.79
C GLU A 150 13.47 -5.79 13.97
N GLN A 151 13.80 -4.75 14.75
CA GLN A 151 12.86 -3.68 15.02
C GLN A 151 12.63 -2.86 13.76
N ARG A 152 11.35 -2.60 13.45
CA ARG A 152 10.93 -1.73 12.33
C ARG A 152 11.51 -2.16 10.97
N GLY A 153 11.71 -3.46 10.77
CA GLY A 153 12.24 -4.02 9.52
C GLY A 153 11.18 -4.25 8.43
N ASN A 154 9.91 -4.04 8.73
CA ASN A 154 8.80 -4.10 7.78
C ASN A 154 8.00 -2.80 7.83
N SER A 155 7.32 -2.47 6.75
CA SER A 155 6.35 -1.37 6.68
C SER A 155 5.01 -1.85 6.15
N ILE A 156 3.94 -1.42 6.82
CA ILE A 156 2.61 -1.41 6.23
C ILE A 156 2.51 -0.11 5.43
N PHE A 157 2.41 -0.19 4.11
CA PHE A 157 2.19 0.97 3.27
C PHE A 157 0.71 1.28 3.14
N VAL A 158 0.37 2.55 3.19
CA VAL A 158 -1.00 3.06 3.01
C VAL A 158 -1.02 4.02 1.84
N PHE A 159 -1.87 3.72 0.87
CA PHE A 159 -2.09 4.49 -0.35
C PHE A 159 -3.46 5.15 -0.26
N GLU A 160 -3.48 6.48 -0.25
CA GLU A 160 -4.69 7.28 -0.12
C GLU A 160 -5.00 7.93 -1.47
N ALA A 161 -5.94 7.36 -2.22
CA ALA A 161 -6.31 7.83 -3.56
C ALA A 161 -7.81 7.69 -3.78
N ALA A 162 -8.41 8.60 -4.56
CA ALA A 162 -9.85 8.60 -4.86
C ALA A 162 -10.74 8.52 -3.60
N GLY A 163 -10.27 9.07 -2.47
CA GLY A 163 -10.94 8.99 -1.16
C GLY A 163 -10.81 7.65 -0.46
N LEU A 164 -10.23 6.64 -1.11
CA LEU A 164 -9.97 5.31 -0.56
C LEU A 164 -8.70 5.31 0.30
N CYS A 165 -8.69 4.40 1.28
CA CYS A 165 -7.55 4.04 2.11
C CYS A 165 -7.17 2.59 1.80
N ILE A 166 -6.09 2.38 1.10
CA ILE A 166 -5.63 1.06 0.64
C ILE A 166 -4.37 0.68 1.41
N GLY A 167 -4.41 -0.41 2.17
CA GLY A 167 -3.30 -0.89 2.97
C GLY A 167 -2.64 -2.13 2.35
N HIS A 168 -1.32 -2.11 2.26
CA HIS A 168 -0.50 -3.28 1.94
C HIS A 168 0.26 -3.69 3.19
N LEU A 169 -0.08 -4.85 3.79
CA LEU A 169 0.48 -5.26 5.07
C LEU A 169 1.95 -5.72 4.99
N GLY A 170 2.48 -5.82 3.77
CA GLY A 170 3.86 -6.28 3.55
C GLY A 170 4.07 -7.70 4.10
N HIS A 171 5.27 -7.93 4.61
CA HIS A 171 5.65 -9.20 5.25
C HIS A 171 5.41 -9.12 6.77
N LEU A 172 4.17 -8.92 7.19
CA LEU A 172 3.81 -8.71 8.59
C LEU A 172 4.09 -9.93 9.46
N HIS A 173 4.89 -9.77 10.51
CA HIS A 173 5.28 -10.86 11.43
C HIS A 173 4.65 -10.77 12.81
N HIS A 174 4.13 -9.61 13.19
CA HIS A 174 3.55 -9.36 14.52
C HIS A 174 2.21 -8.64 14.37
N VAL A 175 1.29 -8.95 15.28
CA VAL A 175 0.04 -8.20 15.38
C VAL A 175 0.36 -6.73 15.68
N PRO A 176 -0.16 -5.77 14.90
CA PRO A 176 0.11 -4.36 15.13
C PRO A 176 -0.30 -3.90 16.54
N THR A 177 0.49 -3.01 17.14
CA THR A 177 0.17 -2.41 18.43
C THR A 177 -1.02 -1.46 18.31
N PRO A 178 -1.67 -1.05 19.42
CA PRO A 178 -2.73 -0.04 19.39
C PRO A 178 -2.29 1.27 18.71
N GLU A 179 -1.04 1.68 18.91
CA GLU A 179 -0.46 2.90 18.30
C GLU A 179 -0.29 2.73 16.80
N GLN A 180 0.15 1.54 16.35
CA GLN A 180 0.26 1.22 14.93
C GLN A 180 -1.11 1.18 14.25
N TYR A 181 -2.13 0.59 14.89
CA TYR A 181 -3.50 0.64 14.38
C TYR A 181 -4.04 2.08 14.30
N ALA A 182 -3.75 2.91 15.30
CA ALA A 182 -4.14 4.33 15.29
C ALA A 182 -3.43 5.09 14.14
N ALA A 183 -2.15 4.78 13.90
CA ALA A 183 -1.39 5.36 12.80
C ALA A 183 -1.84 4.86 11.42
N LEU A 184 -2.31 3.61 11.30
CA LEU A 184 -2.92 3.10 10.07
C LEU A 184 -4.21 3.85 9.74
N GLY A 185 -5.05 4.10 10.76
CA GLY A 185 -6.37 4.68 10.56
C GLY A 185 -7.34 3.69 9.90
N ARG A 186 -8.30 4.23 9.13
CA ARG A 186 -9.22 3.44 8.33
C ARG A 186 -8.49 2.81 7.15
N LEU A 187 -8.76 1.55 6.87
CA LEU A 187 -8.36 0.87 5.63
C LEU A 187 -9.62 0.30 4.97
N ASP A 188 -9.96 0.80 3.78
CA ASP A 188 -11.11 0.33 3.02
C ASP A 188 -10.78 -0.96 2.27
N VAL A 189 -9.56 -1.04 1.76
CA VAL A 189 -9.00 -2.20 1.07
C VAL A 189 -7.71 -2.62 1.79
N VAL A 190 -7.51 -3.92 1.99
CA VAL A 190 -6.27 -4.44 2.59
C VAL A 190 -5.75 -5.64 1.79
N MET A 191 -4.47 -5.60 1.45
CA MET A 191 -3.72 -6.73 0.90
C MET A 191 -3.00 -7.41 2.05
N ALA A 192 -3.30 -8.70 2.29
CA ALA A 192 -2.86 -9.45 3.47
C ALA A 192 -2.22 -10.78 3.09
N ALA A 193 -1.06 -11.07 3.67
CA ALA A 193 -0.37 -12.35 3.49
C ALA A 193 -1.12 -13.48 4.21
N VAL A 194 -1.40 -14.58 3.50
CA VAL A 194 -2.19 -15.70 4.02
C VAL A 194 -1.46 -17.05 3.97
N ASP A 195 -0.13 -17.03 3.91
CA ASP A 195 0.71 -18.26 3.95
C ASP A 195 0.56 -19.05 5.25
N GLY A 196 0.23 -18.38 6.34
CA GLY A 196 -0.08 -19.01 7.63
C GLY A 196 1.11 -19.48 8.44
N GLY A 197 2.30 -18.91 8.24
CA GLY A 197 3.46 -19.28 9.04
C GLY A 197 4.77 -18.58 8.73
N ILE A 198 5.05 -18.26 7.48
CA ILE A 198 6.24 -17.48 7.11
C ILE A 198 6.03 -16.03 7.56
N THR A 199 4.83 -15.48 7.28
CA THR A 199 4.35 -14.23 7.86
C THR A 199 3.63 -14.49 9.20
N LEU A 200 2.58 -13.77 9.52
CA LEU A 200 1.75 -14.03 10.70
C LEU A 200 1.12 -15.43 10.65
N PRO A 201 1.08 -16.16 11.79
CA PRO A 201 0.21 -17.32 11.91
C PRO A 201 -1.22 -16.97 11.52
N LEU A 202 -1.91 -17.90 10.86
CA LEU A 202 -3.23 -17.65 10.28
C LEU A 202 -4.24 -17.08 11.28
N ASP A 203 -4.27 -17.59 12.53
CA ASP A 203 -5.18 -17.11 13.56
C ASP A 203 -4.94 -15.63 13.91
N GLN A 204 -3.66 -15.23 13.98
CA GLN A 204 -3.29 -13.84 14.24
C GLN A 204 -3.62 -12.94 13.03
N MET A 205 -3.47 -13.45 11.80
CA MET A 205 -3.89 -12.69 10.62
C MET A 205 -5.41 -12.48 10.61
N LEU A 206 -6.20 -13.49 10.96
CA LEU A 206 -7.65 -13.35 11.10
C LEU A 206 -8.03 -12.33 12.19
N GLU A 207 -7.31 -12.29 13.31
CA GLU A 207 -7.47 -11.26 14.35
C GLU A 207 -7.20 -9.85 13.79
N VAL A 208 -6.09 -9.70 13.04
CA VAL A 208 -5.75 -8.42 12.39
C VAL A 208 -6.84 -7.97 11.44
N LEU A 209 -7.31 -8.85 10.56
CA LEU A 209 -8.38 -8.55 9.60
C LEU A 209 -9.70 -8.20 10.29
N GLY A 210 -10.06 -8.95 11.32
CA GLY A 210 -11.24 -8.67 12.14
C GLY A 210 -11.18 -7.31 12.85
N ARG A 211 -9.98 -6.85 13.24
CA ARG A 211 -9.78 -5.55 13.88
C ARG A 211 -9.77 -4.40 12.87
N LEU A 212 -9.17 -4.59 11.69
CA LEU A 212 -9.13 -3.58 10.62
C LEU A 212 -10.51 -3.28 10.05
N ARG A 213 -11.40 -4.28 9.98
CA ARG A 213 -12.77 -4.16 9.45
C ARG A 213 -12.81 -3.56 8.05
N SER A 214 -11.83 -3.89 7.23
CA SER A 214 -11.77 -3.43 5.84
C SER A 214 -12.94 -3.98 5.04
N SER A 215 -13.49 -3.16 4.15
CA SER A 215 -14.58 -3.58 3.26
C SER A 215 -14.13 -4.62 2.24
N VAL A 216 -12.89 -4.49 1.76
CA VAL A 216 -12.28 -5.40 0.78
C VAL A 216 -10.97 -5.96 1.34
N ILE A 217 -10.81 -7.27 1.27
CA ILE A 217 -9.59 -7.97 1.64
C ILE A 217 -9.09 -8.74 0.43
N ILE A 218 -7.84 -8.53 0.06
CA ILE A 218 -7.18 -9.22 -1.05
C ILE A 218 -6.09 -10.13 -0.46
N PRO A 219 -6.28 -11.45 -0.44
CA PRO A 219 -5.25 -12.37 0.02
C PRO A 219 -4.06 -12.37 -0.95
N MET A 220 -2.87 -12.35 -0.39
CA MET A 220 -1.60 -12.42 -1.11
C MET A 220 -0.63 -13.38 -0.43
N HIS A 221 0.57 -13.56 -0.98
CA HIS A 221 1.65 -14.36 -0.36
C HIS A 221 1.23 -15.81 -0.09
N TRP A 222 0.35 -16.35 -0.92
CA TRP A 222 -0.02 -17.76 -0.89
C TRP A 222 0.75 -18.52 -1.98
N PHE A 223 1.54 -19.52 -1.56
CA PHE A 223 2.44 -20.27 -2.44
C PHE A 223 1.73 -21.38 -3.22
N SER A 224 0.53 -21.75 -2.76
CA SER A 224 -0.30 -22.76 -3.38
C SER A 224 -1.76 -22.55 -3.03
N ASP A 225 -2.66 -23.12 -3.83
CA ASP A 225 -4.09 -23.10 -3.53
C ASP A 225 -4.40 -23.68 -2.14
N TYR A 226 -3.60 -24.61 -1.65
CA TYR A 226 -3.76 -25.17 -0.30
C TYR A 226 -3.67 -24.10 0.81
N SER A 227 -2.74 -23.15 0.71
CA SER A 227 -2.63 -22.07 1.71
C SER A 227 -3.83 -21.13 1.63
N LEU A 228 -4.27 -20.80 0.42
CA LEU A 228 -5.46 -20.00 0.18
C LEU A 228 -6.71 -20.70 0.71
N ASP A 229 -6.91 -21.98 0.36
CA ASP A 229 -8.05 -22.77 0.82
C ASP A 229 -8.11 -22.87 2.35
N ARG A 230 -6.96 -23.05 3.01
CA ARG A 230 -6.89 -23.03 4.47
C ARG A 230 -7.33 -21.70 5.06
N PHE A 231 -6.94 -20.59 4.45
CA PHE A 231 -7.39 -19.26 4.86
C PHE A 231 -8.90 -19.14 4.65
N LEU A 232 -9.41 -19.43 3.45
CA LEU A 232 -10.83 -19.33 3.13
C LEU A 232 -11.71 -20.25 4.00
N ALA A 233 -11.22 -21.42 4.37
CA ALA A 233 -11.94 -22.34 5.27
C ALA A 233 -12.03 -21.84 6.73
N ARG A 234 -11.23 -20.84 7.12
CA ARG A 234 -11.16 -20.32 8.49
C ARG A 234 -11.77 -18.94 8.68
N ILE A 235 -12.08 -18.25 7.57
CA ILE A 235 -12.80 -16.98 7.65
C ILE A 235 -14.21 -17.23 8.19
N GLY A 236 -14.70 -16.29 8.99
CA GLY A 236 -16.03 -16.38 9.58
C GLY A 236 -17.16 -16.08 8.57
N PRO A 237 -18.40 -16.37 8.96
CA PRO A 237 -19.57 -16.13 8.10
C PRO A 237 -19.88 -14.65 7.88
N GLU A 238 -19.17 -13.77 8.55
CA GLU A 238 -19.26 -12.32 8.37
C GLU A 238 -18.63 -11.83 7.08
N PHE A 239 -17.78 -12.65 6.41
CA PHE A 239 -17.14 -12.32 5.15
C PHE A 239 -17.87 -12.97 3.99
N ASP A 240 -18.03 -12.20 2.92
CA ASP A 240 -18.37 -12.75 1.61
C ASP A 240 -17.07 -13.10 0.85
N VAL A 241 -17.12 -14.04 -0.09
CA VAL A 241 -15.96 -14.44 -0.92
C VAL A 241 -16.32 -14.30 -2.37
N VAL A 242 -15.45 -13.61 -3.12
CA VAL A 242 -15.51 -13.48 -4.57
C VAL A 242 -14.21 -14.04 -5.15
N ASP A 243 -14.32 -15.09 -5.95
CA ASP A 243 -13.23 -15.68 -6.74
C ASP A 243 -13.75 -15.92 -8.15
N ASP A 244 -13.56 -14.97 -9.03
CA ASP A 244 -14.00 -15.00 -10.43
C ASP A 244 -12.84 -15.29 -11.40
N GLY A 245 -11.67 -15.62 -10.86
CA GLY A 245 -10.44 -15.88 -11.62
C GLY A 245 -9.79 -14.61 -12.18
N SER A 246 -10.25 -13.42 -11.80
CA SER A 246 -9.64 -12.14 -12.21
C SER A 246 -8.30 -11.91 -11.54
N SER A 247 -7.42 -11.19 -12.24
CA SER A 247 -6.18 -10.64 -11.67
C SER A 247 -6.31 -9.17 -11.29
N THR A 248 -7.45 -8.55 -11.63
CA THR A 248 -7.70 -7.11 -11.44
C THR A 248 -8.99 -6.86 -10.68
N LEU A 249 -8.98 -5.79 -9.89
CA LEU A 249 -10.12 -5.24 -9.19
C LEU A 249 -10.11 -3.72 -9.32
N THR A 250 -11.18 -3.13 -9.80
CA THR A 250 -11.36 -1.67 -9.75
C THR A 250 -12.27 -1.33 -8.59
N VAL A 251 -11.79 -0.45 -7.69
CA VAL A 251 -12.53 -0.03 -6.50
C VAL A 251 -12.73 1.48 -6.47
N SER A 252 -13.85 1.90 -5.89
CA SER A 252 -14.17 3.28 -5.56
C SER A 252 -14.91 3.30 -4.23
N LEU A 253 -15.03 4.46 -3.58
CA LEU A 253 -15.85 4.57 -2.36
C LEU A 253 -17.29 4.08 -2.58
N ARG A 254 -17.82 4.25 -3.81
CA ARG A 254 -19.19 3.86 -4.17
C ARG A 254 -19.33 2.35 -4.37
N SER A 255 -18.24 1.66 -4.74
CA SER A 255 -18.24 0.21 -4.99
C SER A 255 -17.87 -0.63 -3.79
N LEU A 256 -17.54 -0.02 -2.66
CA LEU A 256 -17.22 -0.77 -1.45
C LEU A 256 -18.42 -1.60 -1.01
N PRO A 257 -18.22 -2.91 -0.78
CA PRO A 257 -19.29 -3.79 -0.33
C PRO A 257 -19.75 -3.41 1.08
N SER A 258 -21.06 -3.62 1.35
CA SER A 258 -21.65 -3.38 2.66
C SER A 258 -21.25 -4.43 3.71
N ARG A 259 -20.83 -5.61 3.25
CA ARG A 259 -20.24 -6.66 4.08
C ARG A 259 -18.77 -6.82 3.73
N PRO A 260 -17.87 -7.07 4.68
CA PRO A 260 -16.48 -7.37 4.38
C PRO A 260 -16.38 -8.51 3.35
N THR A 261 -15.66 -8.26 2.28
CA THR A 261 -15.59 -9.20 1.15
C THR A 261 -14.13 -9.55 0.85
N ILE A 262 -13.84 -10.84 0.77
CA ILE A 262 -12.57 -11.35 0.31
C ILE A 262 -12.60 -11.45 -1.21
N HIS A 263 -11.79 -10.64 -1.89
CA HIS A 263 -11.57 -10.73 -3.32
C HIS A 263 -10.31 -11.53 -3.61
N VAL A 264 -10.48 -12.77 -4.08
CA VAL A 264 -9.40 -13.64 -4.49
C VAL A 264 -8.97 -13.25 -5.91
N LEU A 265 -7.87 -12.51 -6.00
CA LEU A 265 -7.25 -12.19 -7.28
C LEU A 265 -6.21 -13.26 -7.64
N ARG A 266 -6.12 -13.64 -8.90
CA ARG A 266 -5.13 -14.58 -9.40
C ARG A 266 -3.91 -13.83 -9.91
N PRO A 267 -2.68 -14.15 -9.43
CA PRO A 267 -1.49 -13.44 -9.86
C PRO A 267 -1.25 -13.63 -11.36
N LYS A 268 -0.96 -12.52 -12.04
CA LYS A 268 -0.66 -12.52 -13.47
C LYS A 268 0.28 -11.36 -13.80
N HIS A 269 1.46 -11.67 -14.32
CA HIS A 269 2.42 -10.68 -14.77
C HIS A 269 1.85 -9.77 -15.86
N LEU A 270 2.37 -8.56 -15.95
CA LEU A 270 1.96 -7.59 -16.98
C LEU A 270 2.50 -8.01 -18.34
N LEU A 271 1.64 -8.03 -19.34
CA LEU A 271 1.97 -8.34 -20.73
C LEU A 271 1.70 -7.11 -21.61
N GLU A 272 2.35 -7.03 -22.78
CA GLU A 272 2.16 -5.92 -23.73
C GLU A 272 0.75 -5.94 -24.37
N GLU A 273 0.21 -7.15 -24.58
CA GLU A 273 -1.10 -7.36 -25.19
C GLU A 273 -2.06 -8.02 -24.18
N GLU A 274 -2.89 -7.21 -23.54
CA GLU A 274 -4.01 -7.67 -22.69
C GLU A 274 -5.27 -6.85 -22.89
#